data_93a87b871d3ed3e07cd845329f5322f7
#
_entry.id   93a87b871d3ed3e07cd845329f5322f7
#
_cell.length_a   1.000
_cell.length_b   1.000
_cell.length_c   1.000
_cell.angle_alpha   90.00
_cell.angle_beta   90.00
_cell.angle_gamma   90.00
#
_symmetry.space_group_name_H-M   'P 1'
#
loop_
_entity.id
_entity.type
_entity.pdbx_description
1 polymer ?
#
loop_
_entity_poly.entity_id
_entity_poly.type
_entity_poly.pdbx_seq_one_letter_code
_entity_poly.pdbx_strand_id
1 'polypeptide(L)'
;MDRRRDVAREIARIYCPLTPSGVEQLASILIPMKFQKGNTILPEGKVCNALYFVERGMVRQFYYKNKRDVTEHFSFEGRIVFCIESYLKQEPSRLIVEALENTKLYAIP
;
A
#
# COMPACT_ATOMS: atom_id res chain seq x y z
N MET A 1 -15.98 5.12 12.17
CA MET A 1 -16.62 3.91 11.65
C MET A 1 -15.55 2.96 11.12
N ASP A 2 -15.63 1.69 11.49
CA ASP A 2 -14.66 0.68 11.06
C ASP A 2 -15.05 0.17 9.66
N ARG A 3 -14.18 0.42 8.70
CA ARG A 3 -14.41 0.02 7.31
C ARG A 3 -13.61 -1.21 6.87
N ARG A 4 -12.93 -1.88 7.82
CA ARG A 4 -12.06 -3.00 7.46
C ARG A 4 -12.78 -4.12 6.72
N ARG A 5 -14.01 -4.45 7.15
CA ARG A 5 -14.80 -5.48 6.47
C ARG A 5 -15.17 -5.06 5.05
N ASP A 6 -15.58 -3.80 4.87
CA ASP A 6 -15.91 -3.28 3.55
C ASP A 6 -14.70 -3.28 2.63
N VAL A 7 -13.54 -2.88 3.16
CA VAL A 7 -12.29 -2.90 2.41
C VAL A 7 -11.88 -4.32 2.06
N ALA A 8 -12.02 -5.27 2.98
CA ALA A 8 -11.71 -6.68 2.71
C ALA A 8 -12.61 -7.23 1.58
N ARG A 9 -13.88 -6.88 1.57
CA ARG A 9 -14.79 -7.27 0.49
C ARG A 9 -14.36 -6.66 -0.84
N GLU A 10 -13.93 -5.41 -0.83
CA GLU A 10 -13.46 -4.72 -2.03
C GLU A 10 -12.21 -5.38 -2.57
N ILE A 11 -11.25 -5.72 -1.72
CA ILE A 11 -10.05 -6.45 -2.12
C ILE A 11 -10.42 -7.80 -2.72
N ALA A 12 -11.34 -8.51 -2.09
CA ALA A 12 -11.80 -9.81 -2.60
C ALA A 12 -12.44 -9.67 -3.98
N ARG A 13 -13.22 -8.61 -4.18
CA ARG A 13 -13.89 -8.36 -5.46
C ARG A 13 -12.88 -8.05 -6.57
N ILE A 14 -11.85 -7.28 -6.26
CA ILE A 14 -10.90 -6.80 -7.26
C ILE A 14 -9.81 -7.84 -7.57
N TYR A 15 -9.25 -8.47 -6.54
CA TYR A 15 -8.03 -9.24 -6.69
C TYR A 15 -8.22 -10.76 -6.62
N CYS A 16 -8.99 -11.26 -5.68
CA CYS A 16 -9.25 -12.69 -5.61
C CYS A 16 -10.52 -12.99 -4.80
N PRO A 17 -11.40 -13.86 -5.31
CA PRO A 17 -12.61 -14.22 -4.57
C PRO A 17 -12.26 -14.88 -3.24
N LEU A 18 -12.95 -14.46 -2.17
CA LEU A 18 -12.80 -15.04 -0.85
C LEU A 18 -14.17 -15.51 -0.36
N THR A 19 -14.13 -16.57 0.46
CA THR A 19 -15.33 -16.99 1.19
C THR A 19 -15.68 -15.93 2.25
N PRO A 20 -16.91 -15.92 2.79
CA PRO A 20 -17.24 -15.01 3.90
C PRO A 20 -16.26 -15.13 5.07
N SER A 21 -15.79 -16.35 5.38
CA SER A 21 -14.79 -16.56 6.41
C SER A 21 -13.46 -15.92 6.04
N GLY A 22 -13.04 -16.05 4.78
CA GLY A 22 -11.81 -15.41 4.27
C GLY A 22 -11.86 -13.90 4.35
N VAL A 23 -13.01 -13.30 4.05
CA VAL A 23 -13.22 -11.85 4.17
C VAL A 23 -13.05 -11.42 5.63
N GLU A 24 -13.63 -12.16 6.58
CA GLU A 24 -13.49 -11.85 8.00
C GLU A 24 -12.04 -11.96 8.46
N GLN A 25 -11.31 -12.98 8.01
CA GLN A 25 -9.91 -13.15 8.34
C GLN A 25 -9.07 -11.99 7.79
N LEU A 26 -9.30 -11.60 6.55
CA LEU A 26 -8.60 -10.47 5.95
C LEU A 26 -8.91 -9.19 6.71
N ALA A 27 -10.18 -8.94 7.01
CA ALA A 27 -10.58 -7.75 7.74
C ALA A 27 -9.89 -7.65 9.10
N SER A 28 -9.66 -8.79 9.76
CA SER A 28 -9.06 -8.82 11.09
C SER A 28 -7.59 -8.40 11.10
N ILE A 29 -6.88 -8.51 9.97
CA ILE A 29 -5.45 -8.16 9.89
C ILE A 29 -5.20 -6.82 9.25
N LEU A 30 -6.21 -6.18 8.66
CA LEU A 30 -6.04 -4.89 8.02
C LEU A 30 -5.74 -3.78 9.04
N ILE A 31 -4.75 -2.97 8.74
CA ILE A 31 -4.34 -1.85 9.60
C ILE A 31 -4.60 -0.54 8.87
N PRO A 32 -5.56 0.27 9.34
CA PRO A 32 -5.84 1.56 8.70
C PRO A 32 -4.72 2.56 8.97
N MET A 33 -4.33 3.29 7.94
CA MET A 33 -3.28 4.30 8.02
C MET A 33 -3.69 5.52 7.20
N LYS A 34 -3.36 6.71 7.71
CA LYS A 34 -3.63 7.97 7.02
C LYS A 34 -2.35 8.73 6.81
N PHE A 35 -2.22 9.32 5.63
CA PHE A 35 -1.06 10.13 5.27
C PHE A 35 -1.53 11.42 4.63
N GLN A 36 -0.84 12.51 4.96
CA GLN A 36 -1.07 13.79 4.31
C GLN A 36 -0.24 13.87 3.03
N LYS A 37 -0.67 14.73 2.13
CA LYS A 37 0.07 15.01 0.90
C LYS A 37 1.54 15.30 1.23
N GLY A 38 2.44 14.62 0.53
CA GLY A 38 3.87 14.79 0.71
C GLY A 38 4.50 13.88 1.76
N ASN A 39 3.70 13.17 2.55
CA ASN A 39 4.25 12.24 3.54
C ASN A 39 4.85 11.01 2.86
N THR A 40 5.92 10.49 3.47
CA THR A 40 6.54 9.24 3.04
C THR A 40 5.87 8.08 3.75
N ILE A 41 5.38 7.12 2.97
CA ILE A 41 4.74 5.92 3.49
C ILE A 41 5.79 4.84 3.76
N LEU A 42 6.69 4.63 2.79
CA LEU A 42 7.83 3.73 2.93
C LEU A 42 9.07 4.49 2.49
N PRO A 43 10.02 4.77 3.41
CA PRO A 43 11.26 5.45 3.04
C PRO A 43 12.26 4.49 2.43
N GLU A 44 13.21 5.05 1.68
CA GLU A 44 14.36 4.31 1.17
C GLU A 44 15.12 3.68 2.33
N GLY A 45 15.56 2.44 2.15
CA GLY A 45 16.35 1.74 3.16
C GLY A 45 15.53 0.95 4.16
N LYS A 46 14.21 1.06 4.13
CA LYS A 46 13.33 0.23 4.96
C LYS A 46 12.90 -1.02 4.21
N VAL A 47 12.71 -2.11 4.93
CA VAL A 47 12.19 -3.35 4.35
C VAL A 47 10.69 -3.21 4.16
N CYS A 48 10.21 -3.53 2.95
CA CYS A 48 8.78 -3.58 2.67
C CYS A 48 8.21 -4.87 3.25
N ASN A 49 7.45 -4.75 4.33
CA ASN A 49 6.91 -5.92 5.03
C ASN A 49 5.39 -5.99 5.01
N ALA A 50 4.77 -5.21 4.14
CA ALA A 50 3.32 -5.18 4.02
C ALA A 50 2.92 -4.81 2.60
N LEU A 51 1.70 -5.20 2.23
CA LEU A 51 1.02 -4.67 1.05
C LEU A 51 0.14 -3.52 1.51
N TYR A 52 -0.08 -2.51 0.66
CA TYR A 52 -0.90 -1.36 1.02
C TYR A 52 -2.04 -1.22 0.01
N PHE A 53 -3.27 -1.31 0.50
CA PHE A 53 -4.46 -1.09 -0.33
C PHE A 53 -4.87 0.38 -0.22
N VAL A 54 -4.96 1.06 -1.36
CA VAL A 54 -5.36 2.48 -1.39
C VAL A 54 -6.88 2.55 -1.37
N GLU A 55 -7.45 3.00 -0.25
CA GLU A 55 -8.88 3.23 -0.16
C GLU A 55 -9.25 4.58 -0.77
N ARG A 56 -8.41 5.60 -0.54
CA ARG A 56 -8.63 6.95 -1.03
C ARG A 56 -7.30 7.65 -1.22
N GLY A 57 -7.17 8.40 -2.29
CA GLY A 57 -5.99 9.19 -2.55
C GLY A 57 -5.13 8.62 -3.66
N MET A 58 -3.87 9.04 -3.66
CA MET A 58 -2.91 8.63 -4.68
C MET A 58 -1.51 8.61 -4.10
N VAL A 59 -0.74 7.59 -4.49
CA VAL A 59 0.65 7.44 -4.08
C VAL A 59 1.53 7.20 -5.30
N ARG A 60 2.83 7.46 -5.15
CA ARG A 60 3.81 7.09 -6.18
C ARG A 60 4.90 6.24 -5.55
N GLN A 61 5.48 5.37 -6.39
CA GLN A 61 6.70 4.65 -6.06
C GLN A 61 7.80 5.23 -6.93
N PHE A 62 8.89 5.68 -6.30
CA PHE A 62 9.97 6.33 -7.01
C PHE A 62 11.32 5.99 -6.37
N TYR A 63 12.40 6.31 -7.08
CA TYR A 63 13.76 6.15 -6.59
C TYR A 63 14.59 7.33 -7.09
N TYR A 64 15.78 7.50 -6.49
CA TYR A 64 16.70 8.53 -6.93
C TYR A 64 17.76 7.93 -7.85
N LYS A 65 18.01 8.60 -8.97
CA LYS A 65 19.05 8.27 -9.90
C LYS A 65 19.74 9.57 -10.33
N ASN A 66 21.07 9.67 -10.07
CA ASN A 66 21.84 10.87 -10.39
C ASN A 66 21.21 12.13 -9.77
N LYS A 67 20.79 12.05 -8.52
CA LYS A 67 20.16 13.12 -7.73
C LYS A 67 18.81 13.58 -8.27
N ARG A 68 18.18 12.79 -9.15
CA ARG A 68 16.84 13.06 -9.65
C ARG A 68 15.89 11.97 -9.20
N ASP A 69 14.67 12.33 -8.86
CA ASP A 69 13.67 11.32 -8.58
C ASP A 69 13.08 10.78 -9.89
N VAL A 70 12.90 9.47 -9.92
CA VAL A 70 12.33 8.76 -11.07
C VAL A 70 11.13 7.98 -10.58
N THR A 71 9.95 8.38 -11.02
CA THR A 71 8.72 7.68 -10.65
C THR A 71 8.55 6.44 -11.51
N GLU A 72 8.34 5.29 -10.86
CA GLU A 72 8.09 4.03 -11.54
C GLU A 72 6.61 3.76 -11.71
N HIS A 73 5.82 3.99 -10.63
CA HIS A 73 4.39 3.68 -10.62
C HIS A 73 3.61 4.73 -9.86
N PHE A 74 2.39 4.96 -10.33
CA PHE A 74 1.36 5.66 -9.57
C PHE A 74 0.29 4.64 -9.19
N SER A 75 -0.26 4.77 -7.99
CA SER A 75 -1.36 3.92 -7.53
C SER A 75 -2.43 4.78 -6.88
N PHE A 76 -3.67 4.46 -7.17
CA PHE A 76 -4.83 5.23 -6.72
C PHE A 76 -5.88 4.27 -6.17
N GLU A 77 -7.08 4.77 -5.92
CA GLU A 77 -8.14 4.00 -5.26
C GLU A 77 -8.34 2.62 -5.91
N GLY A 78 -8.38 1.61 -5.08
CA GLY A 78 -8.57 0.22 -5.50
C GLY A 78 -7.29 -0.52 -5.87
N ARG A 79 -6.13 0.15 -5.81
CA ARG A 79 -4.85 -0.49 -6.14
C ARG A 79 -4.11 -0.94 -4.91
N ILE A 80 -3.35 -2.02 -5.06
CA ILE A 80 -2.42 -2.49 -4.03
C ILE A 80 -1.01 -2.04 -4.40
N VAL A 81 -0.33 -1.44 -3.43
CA VAL A 81 1.03 -0.92 -3.58
C VAL A 81 1.97 -1.75 -2.72
N PHE A 82 3.07 -2.22 -3.29
CA PHE A 82 4.15 -2.84 -2.53
C PHE A 82 5.44 -2.83 -3.32
N CYS A 83 6.56 -2.84 -2.62
CA CYS A 83 7.87 -2.90 -3.23
C CYS A 83 8.26 -4.38 -3.32
N ILE A 84 7.95 -4.98 -4.45
CA ILE A 84 7.99 -6.45 -4.61
C ILE A 84 9.37 -7.05 -4.32
N GLU A 85 10.42 -6.41 -4.81
CA GLU A 85 11.77 -6.93 -4.59
C GLU A 85 12.14 -6.95 -3.12
N SER A 86 11.90 -5.83 -2.43
CA SER A 86 12.15 -5.73 -0.99
C SER A 86 11.28 -6.70 -0.21
N TYR A 87 10.00 -6.83 -0.58
CA TYR A 87 9.06 -7.70 0.11
C TYR A 87 9.48 -9.18 0.01
N LEU A 88 9.82 -9.63 -1.20
CA LEU A 88 10.18 -11.03 -1.43
C LEU A 88 11.54 -11.40 -0.85
N LYS A 89 12.52 -10.50 -0.94
CA LYS A 89 13.88 -10.75 -0.46
C LYS A 89 14.09 -10.35 0.99
N GLN A 90 13.16 -9.59 1.57
CA GLN A 90 13.29 -9.01 2.91
C GLN A 90 14.57 -8.18 3.05
N GLU A 91 14.86 -7.41 2.00
CA GLU A 91 16.01 -6.50 1.92
C GLU A 91 15.52 -5.06 1.90
N PRO A 92 16.35 -4.09 2.31
CA PRO A 92 15.98 -2.68 2.26
C PRO A 92 15.53 -2.25 0.87
N SER A 93 14.43 -1.50 0.80
CA SER A 93 13.87 -1.04 -0.45
C SER A 93 14.65 0.14 -1.00
N ARG A 94 14.94 0.14 -2.29
CA ARG A 94 15.43 1.33 -2.98
C ARG A 94 14.29 2.22 -3.45
N LEU A 95 13.06 1.69 -3.47
CA LEU A 95 11.88 2.45 -3.82
C LEU A 95 11.32 3.16 -2.60
N ILE A 96 10.84 4.36 -2.83
CA ILE A 96 10.17 5.19 -1.83
C ILE A 96 8.70 5.26 -2.21
N VAL A 97 7.82 5.14 -1.24
CA VAL A 97 6.38 5.30 -1.46
C VAL A 97 5.96 6.61 -0.81
N GLU A 98 5.39 7.50 -1.60
CA GLU A 98 5.02 8.85 -1.16
C GLU A 98 3.57 9.13 -1.49
N ALA A 99 2.86 9.77 -0.55
CA ALA A 99 1.49 10.23 -0.77
C ALA A 99 1.49 11.50 -1.61
N LEU A 100 0.79 11.48 -2.75
CA LEU A 100 0.67 12.64 -3.64
C LEU A 100 -0.50 13.55 -3.28
N GLU A 101 -1.41 13.04 -2.45
CA GLU A 101 -2.52 13.79 -1.88
C GLU A 101 -2.88 13.15 -0.55
N ASN A 102 -3.84 13.71 0.18
CA ASN A 102 -4.27 13.09 1.44
C ASN A 102 -4.79 11.68 1.13
N THR A 103 -4.18 10.69 1.75
CA THR A 103 -4.36 9.29 1.37
C THR A 103 -4.74 8.46 2.58
N LYS A 104 -5.70 7.55 2.38
CA LYS A 104 -6.05 6.54 3.36
C LYS A 104 -5.72 5.17 2.78
N LEU A 105 -4.91 4.43 3.53
CA LEU A 105 -4.46 3.08 3.15
C LEU A 105 -4.89 2.07 4.19
N TYR A 106 -4.89 0.81 3.77
CA TYR A 106 -4.93 -0.31 4.70
C TYR A 106 -3.70 -1.18 4.46
N ALA A 107 -2.89 -1.36 5.50
CA ALA A 107 -1.73 -2.24 5.42
C ALA A 107 -2.18 -3.69 5.59
N ILE A 108 -1.64 -4.57 4.76
CA ILE A 108 -1.84 -6.03 4.85
C ILE A 108 -0.48 -6.60 5.21
N PRO A 109 -0.26 -6.92 6.48
CA PRO A 109 1.04 -7.41 6.94
C PRO A 109 1.38 -8.78 6.35
#